data_bb8276b9b2effa0ac80c32332a5bdd26
#
_entry.id   bb8276b9b2effa0ac80c32332a5bdd26
#
_cell.length_a   1.000
_cell.length_b   1.000
_cell.length_c   1.000
_cell.angle_alpha   90.00
_cell.angle_beta   90.00
_cell.angle_gamma   90.00
#
_symmetry.space_group_name_H-M   'P 1'
#
loop_
_entity.id
_entity.type
_entity.pdbx_description
1 polymer ?
#
loop_
_entity_poly.entity_id
_entity_poly.type
_entity_poly.pdbx_seq_one_letter_code
_entity_poly.pdbx_strand_id
1 'polypeptide(L)'
;RSRGTDAWHRLQRAIFPRMRLATAVFITRRITPAPEVGRLATRPAMSFDTLPEPEPVPEPEPILEPEPEPEPEPAPVVEPLDSDTLQNIFVKTNLVGWGLIMTNIAVEYQWNDRWSVTLPLYYSAWNYFKGTRKYRTFVVQPEIRYWLNEHVYAGVHLGLAYYNYAKNGEWRYQDHNGSTPALGGGIGGGWRTALSKDRHWWLELTAGIGVYRLHYDVFHNYHNGLVVDERRRTFFGVDNVAVTIAYRFDIKRNRR
;
A
#
# COMPACT_ATOMS: atom_id res chain seq x y z
N ARG A 1 -1.97 -39.36 12.05
CA ARG A 1 -1.89 -37.95 12.53
C ARG A 1 -0.83 -37.08 11.80
N SER A 2 0.04 -37.65 10.93
CA SER A 2 1.14 -36.90 10.28
C SER A 2 0.81 -36.30 8.91
N ARG A 3 -0.27 -36.68 8.23
CA ARG A 3 -0.59 -36.25 6.86
C ARG A 3 -1.07 -34.78 6.73
N GLY A 4 -1.61 -34.19 7.79
CA GLY A 4 -2.12 -32.80 7.75
C GLY A 4 -1.03 -31.71 7.77
N THR A 5 0.10 -31.99 8.42
CA THR A 5 1.23 -31.08 8.52
C THR A 5 1.99 -30.93 7.20
N ASP A 6 2.10 -32.01 6.43
CA ASP A 6 2.82 -32.00 5.15
C ASP A 6 2.10 -31.18 4.06
N ALA A 7 0.77 -31.25 4.00
CA ALA A 7 -0.02 -30.45 3.06
C ALA A 7 0.10 -28.95 3.36
N TRP A 8 0.15 -28.59 4.64
CA TRP A 8 0.34 -27.22 5.08
C TRP A 8 1.73 -26.67 4.75
N HIS A 9 2.77 -27.45 5.03
CA HIS A 9 4.13 -27.03 4.67
C HIS A 9 4.33 -26.90 3.14
N ARG A 10 3.64 -27.70 2.34
CA ARG A 10 3.62 -27.56 0.87
C ARG A 10 2.86 -26.31 0.43
N LEU A 11 1.73 -25.99 1.09
CA LEU A 11 0.97 -24.77 0.83
C LEU A 11 1.77 -23.52 1.20
N GLN A 12 2.41 -23.53 2.35
CA GLN A 12 3.32 -22.45 2.77
C GLN A 12 4.46 -22.25 1.76
N ARG A 13 5.10 -23.32 1.29
CA ARG A 13 6.17 -23.22 0.29
C ARG A 13 5.68 -22.80 -1.10
N ALA A 14 4.43 -23.06 -1.43
CA ALA A 14 3.87 -22.76 -2.76
C ALA A 14 3.28 -21.35 -2.87
N ILE A 15 2.67 -20.82 -1.82
CA ILE A 15 1.97 -19.53 -1.83
C ILE A 15 2.86 -18.41 -1.26
N PHE A 16 3.56 -18.66 -0.16
CA PHE A 16 4.33 -17.66 0.57
C PHE A 16 5.67 -17.21 -0.06
N PRO A 17 6.37 -17.96 -0.92
CA PRO A 17 7.60 -17.43 -1.51
C PRO A 17 7.40 -16.14 -2.32
N ARG A 18 6.23 -15.98 -2.97
CA ARG A 18 5.94 -14.76 -3.72
C ARG A 18 5.45 -13.60 -2.85
N MET A 19 4.80 -13.89 -1.73
CA MET A 19 4.45 -12.87 -0.73
C MET A 19 5.67 -12.48 0.13
N ARG A 20 6.60 -13.41 0.38
CA ARG A 20 7.88 -13.10 1.06
C ARG A 20 8.80 -12.20 0.25
N LEU A 21 8.72 -12.21 -1.07
CA LEU A 21 9.52 -11.30 -1.90
C LEU A 21 9.14 -9.83 -1.68
N ALA A 22 7.87 -9.53 -1.43
CA ALA A 22 7.46 -8.17 -1.08
C ALA A 22 7.90 -7.75 0.33
N THR A 23 8.03 -8.70 1.27
CA THR A 23 8.46 -8.44 2.66
C THR A 23 9.99 -8.51 2.80
N ALA A 24 10.69 -9.33 2.02
CA ALA A 24 12.15 -9.50 2.08
C ALA A 24 12.93 -8.29 1.56
N VAL A 25 12.34 -7.46 0.69
CA VAL A 25 13.01 -6.25 0.17
C VAL A 25 13.20 -5.18 1.25
N PHE A 26 12.42 -5.20 2.35
CA PHE A 26 12.56 -4.22 3.43
C PHE A 26 13.50 -4.63 4.57
N ILE A 27 13.95 -5.89 4.67
CA ILE A 27 14.70 -6.39 5.83
C ILE A 27 16.21 -6.59 5.54
N THR A 28 16.66 -6.58 4.30
CA THR A 28 18.08 -6.73 3.97
C THR A 28 18.80 -5.41 3.70
N ARG A 29 18.69 -4.45 4.60
CA ARG A 29 19.74 -3.46 4.71
C ARG A 29 20.86 -4.08 5.55
N ARG A 30 21.87 -4.66 4.90
CA ARG A 30 23.13 -5.00 5.54
C ARG A 30 23.64 -3.75 6.24
N ILE A 31 23.69 -3.78 7.56
CA ILE A 31 24.46 -2.82 8.33
C ILE A 31 25.91 -3.19 8.00
N THR A 32 26.51 -2.45 7.07
CA THR A 32 27.96 -2.49 6.88
C THR A 32 28.54 -1.90 8.15
N PRO A 33 29.39 -2.60 8.91
CA PRO A 33 30.07 -2.00 10.05
C PRO A 33 30.83 -0.77 9.53
N ALA A 34 30.74 0.31 10.28
CA ALA A 34 31.49 1.53 9.99
C ALA A 34 32.98 1.17 9.81
N PRO A 35 33.68 1.75 8.81
CA PRO A 35 35.10 1.55 8.67
C PRO A 35 35.77 2.00 9.96
N GLU A 36 36.63 1.15 10.52
CA GLU A 36 37.46 1.51 11.64
C GLU A 36 38.17 2.84 11.32
N VAL A 37 37.97 3.80 12.21
CA VAL A 37 38.68 5.08 12.16
C VAL A 37 40.16 4.74 12.37
N GLY A 38 40.88 4.69 11.26
CA GLY A 38 42.32 4.53 11.25
C GLY A 38 42.94 5.63 12.14
N ARG A 39 43.85 5.22 13.00
CA ARG A 39 44.64 6.07 13.89
C ARG A 39 45.13 7.29 13.13
N LEU A 40 44.77 8.48 13.62
CA LEU A 40 45.33 9.74 13.19
C LEU A 40 46.85 9.65 13.33
N ALA A 41 47.55 9.59 12.21
CA ALA A 41 48.98 9.78 12.18
C ALA A 41 49.28 11.20 12.69
N THR A 42 50.07 11.27 13.75
CA THR A 42 50.58 12.49 14.36
C THR A 42 51.33 13.28 13.27
N ARG A 43 50.82 14.41 12.84
CA ARG A 43 51.54 15.34 12.00
C ARG A 43 52.71 15.91 12.79
N PRO A 44 53.92 15.97 12.23
CA PRO A 44 55.02 16.69 12.86
C PRO A 44 54.70 18.19 12.96
N ALA A 45 55.06 18.78 14.08
CA ALA A 45 54.89 20.19 14.34
C ALA A 45 55.63 21.00 13.27
N MET A 46 54.90 21.85 12.53
CA MET A 46 55.51 22.86 11.68
C MET A 46 56.05 23.98 12.57
N SER A 47 57.33 24.28 12.43
CA SER A 47 57.99 25.43 13.06
C SER A 47 57.41 26.72 12.44
N PHE A 48 56.95 27.61 13.30
CA PHE A 48 56.48 28.94 12.97
C PHE A 48 57.69 29.90 12.90
N ASP A 49 58.53 29.74 11.89
CA ASP A 49 59.52 30.77 11.58
C ASP A 49 59.32 31.21 10.12
N THR A 50 59.14 32.51 9.97
CA THR A 50 58.98 33.30 8.76
C THR A 50 57.53 33.37 8.20
N LEU A 51 56.74 34.23 8.87
CA LEU A 51 55.63 34.89 8.18
C LEU A 51 56.21 36.07 7.37
N PRO A 52 55.98 36.13 6.06
CA PRO A 52 56.29 37.36 5.31
C PRO A 52 55.34 38.47 5.76
N GLU A 53 55.89 39.69 5.83
CA GLU A 53 55.19 40.93 6.13
C GLU A 53 53.97 41.09 5.19
N PRO A 54 52.78 41.40 5.73
CA PRO A 54 51.60 41.52 4.88
C PRO A 54 51.74 42.71 3.92
N GLU A 55 51.56 42.42 2.64
CA GLU A 55 51.44 43.47 1.62
C GLU A 55 50.27 44.42 1.96
N PRO A 56 50.36 45.72 1.66
CA PRO A 56 49.29 46.66 1.95
C PRO A 56 48.00 46.26 1.20
N VAL A 57 46.96 46.05 1.97
CA VAL A 57 45.64 45.71 1.47
C VAL A 57 45.14 46.90 0.60
N PRO A 58 44.79 46.70 -0.67
CA PRO A 58 44.20 47.75 -1.47
C PRO A 58 42.90 48.23 -0.81
N GLU A 59 42.70 49.55 -0.83
CA GLU A 59 41.52 50.21 -0.30
C GLU A 59 40.24 49.60 -0.96
N PRO A 60 39.22 49.21 -0.20
CA PRO A 60 38.04 48.58 -0.77
C PRO A 60 37.33 49.55 -1.72
N GLU A 61 37.12 49.12 -2.95
CA GLU A 61 36.27 49.81 -3.89
C GLU A 61 34.88 50.03 -3.27
N PRO A 62 34.22 51.19 -3.54
CA PRO A 62 32.89 51.46 -3.00
C PRO A 62 31.93 50.36 -3.45
N ILE A 63 31.39 49.64 -2.49
CA ILE A 63 30.35 48.63 -2.69
C ILE A 63 29.13 49.42 -3.22
N LEU A 64 28.83 49.29 -4.52
CA LEU A 64 27.55 49.68 -5.05
C LEU A 64 26.48 48.88 -4.31
N GLU A 65 25.62 49.55 -3.55
CA GLU A 65 24.44 48.93 -2.95
C GLU A 65 23.69 48.16 -4.05
N PRO A 66 23.41 46.89 -3.88
CA PRO A 66 22.62 46.14 -4.85
C PRO A 66 21.25 46.84 -4.98
N GLU A 67 20.87 47.08 -6.22
CA GLU A 67 19.52 47.56 -6.55
C GLU A 67 18.50 46.64 -5.85
N PRO A 68 17.47 47.18 -5.14
CA PRO A 68 16.53 46.35 -4.42
C PRO A 68 15.89 45.36 -5.39
N GLU A 69 16.04 44.04 -5.11
CA GLU A 69 15.34 42.99 -5.84
C GLU A 69 13.83 43.33 -5.88
N PRO A 70 13.19 43.26 -7.05
CA PRO A 70 11.75 43.49 -7.14
C PRO A 70 11.05 42.58 -6.15
N GLU A 71 10.21 43.14 -5.28
CA GLU A 71 9.38 42.39 -4.37
C GLU A 71 8.70 41.24 -5.14
N PRO A 72 8.81 39.97 -4.67
CA PRO A 72 8.16 38.86 -5.32
C PRO A 72 6.67 39.17 -5.43
N GLU A 73 6.12 39.10 -6.63
CA GLU A 73 4.68 39.23 -6.86
C GLU A 73 3.95 38.37 -5.83
N PRO A 74 2.95 38.90 -5.13
CA PRO A 74 2.22 38.11 -4.15
C PRO A 74 1.70 36.86 -4.84
N ALA A 75 2.11 35.70 -4.34
CA ALA A 75 1.63 34.41 -4.83
C ALA A 75 0.09 34.48 -4.90
N PRO A 76 -0.53 33.98 -6.00
CA PRO A 76 -1.97 34.04 -6.14
C PRO A 76 -2.58 33.51 -4.85
N VAL A 77 -3.34 34.36 -4.16
CA VAL A 77 -4.10 34.00 -2.97
C VAL A 77 -5.05 32.92 -3.43
N VAL A 78 -4.67 31.67 -3.22
CA VAL A 78 -5.59 30.54 -3.34
C VAL A 78 -6.58 30.76 -2.21
N GLU A 79 -7.75 31.34 -2.54
CA GLU A 79 -8.85 31.42 -1.59
C GLU A 79 -8.99 30.04 -0.94
N PRO A 80 -8.94 29.94 0.40
CA PRO A 80 -9.18 28.65 1.04
C PRO A 80 -10.56 28.19 0.59
N LEU A 81 -10.59 27.11 -0.18
CA LEU A 81 -11.84 26.49 -0.60
C LEU A 81 -12.61 26.23 0.68
N ASP A 82 -13.78 26.85 0.77
CA ASP A 82 -14.66 26.79 1.95
C ASP A 82 -14.88 25.31 2.28
N SER A 83 -14.10 24.78 3.24
CA SER A 83 -13.95 23.34 3.50
C SER A 83 -15.22 22.71 4.09
N ASP A 84 -16.19 23.52 4.45
CA ASP A 84 -17.42 23.09 5.14
C ASP A 84 -18.48 22.46 4.22
N THR A 85 -18.27 22.39 2.91
CA THR A 85 -19.35 22.02 1.97
C THR A 85 -18.97 21.00 0.89
N LEU A 86 -17.74 20.55 0.79
CA LEU A 86 -17.33 19.63 -0.25
C LEU A 86 -17.44 18.18 0.21
N GLN A 87 -18.46 17.50 -0.27
CA GLN A 87 -18.54 16.06 -0.23
C GLN A 87 -17.83 15.52 -1.49
N ASN A 88 -16.88 14.61 -1.30
CA ASN A 88 -16.12 14.04 -2.40
C ASN A 88 -16.48 12.57 -2.59
N ILE A 89 -16.72 12.16 -3.83
CA ILE A 89 -16.78 10.75 -4.21
C ILE A 89 -15.53 10.44 -5.01
N PHE A 90 -14.86 9.34 -4.65
CA PHE A 90 -13.77 8.79 -5.43
C PHE A 90 -14.18 7.46 -6.04
N VAL A 91 -13.91 7.28 -7.33
CA VAL A 91 -13.94 5.98 -7.99
C VAL A 91 -12.49 5.52 -8.16
N LYS A 92 -12.21 4.30 -7.74
CA LYS A 92 -10.84 3.81 -7.58
C LYS A 92 -10.64 2.45 -8.23
N THR A 93 -9.39 2.19 -8.66
CA THR A 93 -8.98 0.85 -9.08
C THR A 93 -7.57 0.54 -8.56
N ASN A 94 -7.35 -0.68 -8.10
CA ASN A 94 -6.09 -1.17 -7.54
C ASN A 94 -5.25 -1.86 -8.62
N LEU A 95 -4.09 -1.29 -8.94
CA LEU A 95 -3.16 -1.81 -9.95
C LEU A 95 -2.53 -3.15 -9.55
N VAL A 96 -2.32 -3.40 -8.24
CA VAL A 96 -1.83 -4.69 -7.75
C VAL A 96 -2.84 -5.79 -8.07
N GLY A 97 -4.15 -5.52 -7.91
CA GLY A 97 -5.21 -6.45 -8.30
C GLY A 97 -5.14 -6.80 -9.79
N TRP A 98 -4.98 -5.81 -10.66
CA TRP A 98 -4.82 -6.04 -12.10
C TRP A 98 -3.58 -6.86 -12.41
N GLY A 99 -2.45 -6.61 -11.75
CA GLY A 99 -1.24 -7.41 -11.87
C GLY A 99 -1.43 -8.88 -11.45
N LEU A 100 -2.39 -9.16 -10.58
CA LEU A 100 -2.82 -10.49 -10.17
C LEU A 100 -3.99 -11.05 -11.02
N ILE A 101 -4.36 -10.37 -12.10
CA ILE A 101 -5.49 -10.72 -12.99
C ILE A 101 -6.81 -10.77 -12.18
N MET A 102 -6.97 -9.83 -11.26
CA MET A 102 -8.15 -9.66 -10.44
C MET A 102 -8.79 -8.31 -10.76
N THR A 103 -9.93 -8.35 -11.44
CA THR A 103 -10.71 -7.15 -11.72
C THR A 103 -11.17 -6.53 -10.41
N ASN A 104 -11.07 -5.22 -10.31
CA ASN A 104 -11.45 -4.54 -9.09
C ASN A 104 -11.94 -3.11 -9.35
N ILE A 105 -12.82 -2.68 -8.48
CA ILE A 105 -13.32 -1.31 -8.40
C ILE A 105 -13.59 -0.97 -6.95
N ALA A 106 -13.40 0.27 -6.57
CA ALA A 106 -13.82 0.77 -5.28
C ALA A 106 -14.50 2.13 -5.42
N VAL A 107 -15.46 2.39 -4.54
CA VAL A 107 -16.07 3.71 -4.38
C VAL A 107 -15.77 4.18 -2.97
N GLU A 108 -15.27 5.40 -2.83
CA GLU A 108 -15.11 6.05 -1.53
C GLU A 108 -15.96 7.30 -1.48
N TYR A 109 -16.67 7.46 -0.37
CA TYR A 109 -17.41 8.65 -0.04
C TYR A 109 -16.75 9.34 1.16
N GLN A 110 -16.29 10.57 0.95
CA GLN A 110 -15.69 11.42 1.96
C GLN A 110 -16.71 12.52 2.32
N TRP A 111 -17.27 12.46 3.53
CA TRP A 111 -18.31 13.41 3.97
C TRP A 111 -17.77 14.61 4.72
N ASN A 112 -16.49 14.56 5.13
CA ASN A 112 -15.74 15.69 5.67
C ASN A 112 -14.22 15.44 5.51
N ASP A 113 -13.40 16.38 5.93
CA ASP A 113 -11.94 16.32 5.76
C ASP A 113 -11.28 15.18 6.54
N ARG A 114 -11.97 14.64 7.55
CA ARG A 114 -11.43 13.62 8.46
C ARG A 114 -11.99 12.23 8.26
N TRP A 115 -13.17 12.08 7.67
CA TRP A 115 -13.84 10.79 7.61
C TRP A 115 -14.28 10.43 6.20
N SER A 116 -14.02 9.19 5.85
CA SER A 116 -14.55 8.58 4.63
C SER A 116 -14.89 7.11 4.85
N VAL A 117 -15.73 6.57 3.97
CA VAL A 117 -15.99 5.15 3.85
C VAL A 117 -15.65 4.70 2.44
N THR A 118 -14.96 3.59 2.30
CA THR A 118 -14.64 3.00 0.99
C THR A 118 -15.18 1.58 0.91
N LEU A 119 -15.61 1.19 -0.29
CA LEU A 119 -16.13 -0.14 -0.59
C LEU A 119 -15.37 -0.72 -1.78
N PRO A 120 -14.25 -1.39 -1.57
CA PRO A 120 -13.55 -2.15 -2.60
C PRO A 120 -14.26 -3.47 -2.90
N LEU A 121 -14.37 -3.78 -4.18
CA LEU A 121 -14.86 -5.03 -4.72
C LEU A 121 -13.80 -5.64 -5.61
N TYR A 122 -13.50 -6.92 -5.41
CA TYR A 122 -12.54 -7.66 -6.22
C TYR A 122 -13.21 -8.90 -6.79
N TYR A 123 -12.95 -9.16 -8.06
CA TYR A 123 -13.50 -10.32 -8.75
C TYR A 123 -12.47 -10.96 -9.66
N SER A 124 -12.35 -12.28 -9.56
CA SER A 124 -11.57 -13.10 -10.48
C SER A 124 -12.32 -14.39 -10.79
N ALA A 125 -12.42 -14.75 -12.06
CA ALA A 125 -13.10 -15.97 -12.51
C ALA A 125 -12.21 -16.83 -13.40
N TRP A 126 -10.90 -16.74 -13.26
CA TRP A 126 -9.95 -17.34 -14.19
C TRP A 126 -9.69 -18.82 -13.93
N ASN A 127 -9.68 -19.58 -15.02
CA ASN A 127 -9.05 -20.89 -15.10
C ASN A 127 -7.78 -20.69 -15.93
N TYR A 128 -6.63 -20.60 -15.30
CA TYR A 128 -5.37 -20.32 -15.99
C TYR A 128 -4.96 -21.45 -16.94
N PHE A 129 -5.22 -21.30 -18.25
CA PHE A 129 -4.75 -22.13 -19.36
C PHE A 129 -4.83 -23.65 -19.19
N LYS A 130 -5.11 -24.17 -18.00
CA LYS A 130 -5.30 -25.58 -17.65
C LYS A 130 -6.50 -25.73 -16.74
N GLY A 131 -7.35 -26.69 -16.98
CA GLY A 131 -8.56 -26.96 -16.17
C GLY A 131 -8.27 -27.24 -14.69
N THR A 132 -7.02 -27.56 -14.35
CA THR A 132 -6.53 -27.82 -12.99
C THR A 132 -6.03 -26.57 -12.26
N ARG A 133 -5.91 -25.41 -12.95
CA ARG A 133 -5.55 -24.14 -12.31
C ARG A 133 -6.77 -23.26 -12.20
N LYS A 134 -7.21 -23.00 -10.98
CA LYS A 134 -8.37 -22.15 -10.71
C LYS A 134 -7.96 -21.02 -9.78
N TYR A 135 -8.36 -19.82 -10.13
CA TYR A 135 -8.29 -18.66 -9.25
C TYR A 135 -9.59 -17.90 -9.39
N ARG A 136 -10.60 -18.35 -8.65
CA ARG A 136 -11.92 -17.71 -8.63
C ARG A 136 -12.11 -17.13 -7.25
N THR A 137 -12.35 -15.85 -7.19
CA THR A 137 -12.59 -15.16 -5.92
C THR A 137 -13.54 -13.98 -6.11
N PHE A 138 -14.33 -13.72 -5.10
CA PHE A 138 -15.10 -12.52 -4.95
C PHE A 138 -14.86 -11.97 -3.55
N VAL A 139 -14.34 -10.75 -3.45
CA VAL A 139 -14.01 -10.12 -2.18
C VAL A 139 -14.73 -8.80 -2.06
N VAL A 140 -15.32 -8.56 -0.89
CA VAL A 140 -15.88 -7.28 -0.47
C VAL A 140 -15.18 -6.87 0.82
N GLN A 141 -14.63 -5.65 0.87
CA GLN A 141 -13.82 -5.20 2.01
C GLN A 141 -14.16 -3.75 2.41
N PRO A 142 -15.36 -3.48 2.95
CA PRO A 142 -15.71 -2.14 3.41
C PRO A 142 -14.73 -1.66 4.47
N GLU A 143 -14.31 -0.41 4.37
CA GLU A 143 -13.35 0.22 5.27
C GLU A 143 -13.84 1.61 5.66
N ILE A 144 -13.78 1.93 6.95
CA ILE A 144 -13.97 3.28 7.49
C ILE A 144 -12.59 3.86 7.73
N ARG A 145 -12.37 5.09 7.26
CA ARG A 145 -11.09 5.78 7.26
C ARG A 145 -11.15 7.06 8.07
N TYR A 146 -10.14 7.27 8.87
CA TYR A 146 -9.88 8.53 9.55
C TYR A 146 -8.63 9.19 8.96
N TRP A 147 -8.79 10.38 8.41
CA TRP A 147 -7.73 11.16 7.79
C TRP A 147 -7.02 11.99 8.83
N LEU A 148 -5.73 11.71 9.05
CA LEU A 148 -4.85 12.45 9.94
C LEU A 148 -4.53 13.83 9.34
N ASN A 149 -4.34 13.84 8.03
CA ASN A 149 -4.18 15.01 7.19
C ASN A 149 -4.69 14.69 5.78
N GLU A 150 -4.52 15.59 4.83
CA GLU A 150 -4.94 15.42 3.44
C GLU A 150 -4.32 14.18 2.75
N HIS A 151 -3.17 13.73 3.23
CA HIS A 151 -2.38 12.68 2.59
C HIS A 151 -2.41 11.33 3.30
N VAL A 152 -2.60 11.30 4.62
CA VAL A 152 -2.42 10.09 5.44
C VAL A 152 -3.69 9.74 6.17
N TYR A 153 -4.08 8.47 6.12
CA TYR A 153 -5.19 7.94 6.88
C TYR A 153 -4.84 6.66 7.63
N ALA A 154 -5.62 6.37 8.67
CA ALA A 154 -5.74 5.08 9.31
C ALA A 154 -7.19 4.60 9.19
N GLY A 155 -7.40 3.29 9.10
CA GLY A 155 -8.73 2.72 8.91
C GLY A 155 -8.94 1.38 9.57
N VAL A 156 -10.21 1.03 9.71
CA VAL A 156 -10.65 -0.30 10.11
C VAL A 156 -11.54 -0.87 9.01
N HIS A 157 -11.34 -2.14 8.69
CA HIS A 157 -12.07 -2.80 7.63
C HIS A 157 -12.63 -4.14 8.05
N LEU A 158 -13.72 -4.50 7.41
CA LEU A 158 -14.26 -5.85 7.41
C LEU A 158 -13.94 -6.50 6.09
N GLY A 159 -13.87 -7.82 6.06
CA GLY A 159 -13.60 -8.56 4.83
C GLY A 159 -14.48 -9.79 4.72
N LEU A 160 -15.05 -9.95 3.53
CA LEU A 160 -15.82 -11.13 3.12
C LEU A 160 -15.21 -11.65 1.82
N ALA A 161 -14.85 -12.94 1.77
CA ALA A 161 -14.26 -13.53 0.58
C ALA A 161 -14.82 -14.92 0.28
N TYR A 162 -15.38 -15.07 -0.91
CA TYR A 162 -15.63 -16.37 -1.54
C TYR A 162 -14.44 -16.74 -2.40
N TYR A 163 -14.04 -18.01 -2.39
CA TYR A 163 -12.89 -18.43 -3.17
C TYR A 163 -12.97 -19.88 -3.63
N ASN A 164 -12.42 -20.14 -4.79
CA ASN A 164 -12.15 -21.47 -5.32
C ASN A 164 -10.77 -21.45 -5.97
N TYR A 165 -9.82 -22.05 -5.28
CA TYR A 165 -8.41 -21.95 -5.60
C TYR A 165 -7.77 -23.31 -5.83
N ALA A 166 -7.06 -23.45 -6.95
CA ALA A 166 -6.23 -24.60 -7.24
C ALA A 166 -4.97 -24.17 -8.00
N LYS A 167 -3.80 -24.55 -7.50
CA LYS A 167 -2.52 -24.31 -8.15
C LYS A 167 -1.90 -25.62 -8.60
N ASN A 168 -2.16 -26.06 -9.83
CA ASN A 168 -1.42 -27.15 -10.50
C ASN A 168 -0.99 -28.29 -9.54
N GLY A 169 -1.83 -28.70 -8.65
CA GLY A 169 -1.54 -29.69 -7.64
C GLY A 169 -2.70 -30.67 -7.54
N GLU A 170 -2.54 -31.61 -6.64
CA GLU A 170 -3.51 -32.66 -6.36
C GLU A 170 -4.80 -32.12 -5.72
N TRP A 171 -4.72 -30.92 -5.10
CA TRP A 171 -5.76 -30.37 -4.26
C TRP A 171 -6.33 -29.05 -4.77
N ARG A 172 -7.66 -28.88 -4.59
CA ARG A 172 -8.44 -27.67 -4.79
C ARG A 172 -9.09 -27.26 -3.46
N TYR A 173 -9.08 -25.99 -3.16
CA TYR A 173 -9.64 -25.40 -1.94
C TYR A 173 -10.80 -24.49 -2.33
N GLN A 174 -11.93 -24.68 -1.68
CA GLN A 174 -13.13 -23.89 -1.92
C GLN A 174 -13.80 -23.58 -0.59
N ASP A 175 -14.39 -22.42 -0.48
CA ASP A 175 -15.29 -22.07 0.63
C ASP A 175 -16.30 -23.19 0.86
N HIS A 176 -16.57 -23.48 2.15
CA HIS A 176 -17.39 -24.62 2.55
C HIS A 176 -18.78 -24.57 1.90
N ASN A 177 -19.17 -25.67 1.27
CA ASN A 177 -20.40 -25.83 0.49
C ASN A 177 -20.57 -24.76 -0.63
N GLY A 178 -19.55 -24.02 -1.00
CA GLY A 178 -19.64 -22.92 -1.99
C GLY A 178 -20.45 -21.72 -1.51
N SER A 179 -20.73 -21.62 -0.21
CA SER A 179 -21.64 -20.62 0.37
C SER A 179 -21.16 -19.98 1.67
N THR A 180 -20.11 -20.53 2.29
CA THR A 180 -19.59 -20.03 3.57
C THR A 180 -18.32 -19.19 3.35
N PRO A 181 -18.43 -17.87 3.19
CA PRO A 181 -17.27 -17.05 2.88
C PRO A 181 -16.28 -17.01 4.05
N ALA A 182 -15.02 -16.74 3.75
CA ALA A 182 -14.08 -16.26 4.75
C ALA A 182 -14.57 -14.91 5.28
N LEU A 183 -14.68 -14.79 6.59
CA LEU A 183 -15.12 -13.58 7.27
C LEU A 183 -14.05 -13.10 8.24
N GLY A 184 -13.84 -11.81 8.27
CA GLY A 184 -12.87 -11.21 9.18
C GLY A 184 -12.86 -9.71 9.12
N GLY A 185 -11.80 -9.14 9.63
CA GLY A 185 -11.55 -7.72 9.60
C GLY A 185 -10.15 -7.40 10.05
N GLY A 186 -9.80 -6.15 9.91
CA GLY A 186 -8.45 -5.70 10.19
C GLY A 186 -8.34 -4.21 10.35
N ILE A 187 -7.11 -3.78 10.44
CA ILE A 187 -6.73 -2.38 10.47
C ILE A 187 -5.75 -2.10 9.34
N GLY A 188 -5.81 -0.91 8.83
CA GLY A 188 -4.93 -0.49 7.76
C GLY A 188 -4.63 0.99 7.80
N GLY A 189 -3.85 1.41 6.84
CA GLY A 189 -3.57 2.81 6.62
C GLY A 189 -3.01 3.01 5.23
N GLY A 190 -2.94 4.27 4.84
CA GLY A 190 -2.45 4.61 3.54
C GLY A 190 -2.02 6.05 3.41
N TRP A 191 -1.43 6.30 2.27
CA TRP A 191 -0.98 7.61 1.86
C TRP A 191 -1.51 7.90 0.46
N ARG A 192 -1.98 9.13 0.23
CA ARG A 192 -2.43 9.57 -1.10
C ARG A 192 -1.80 10.89 -1.53
N THR A 193 -1.67 11.08 -2.84
CA THR A 193 -1.23 12.34 -3.43
C THR A 193 -1.97 12.63 -4.72
N ALA A 194 -2.19 13.91 -5.01
CA ALA A 194 -2.76 14.31 -6.30
C ALA A 194 -1.75 14.11 -7.42
N LEU A 195 -2.17 13.50 -8.52
CA LEU A 195 -1.38 13.32 -9.75
C LEU A 195 -1.60 14.45 -10.74
N SER A 196 -2.75 15.13 -10.68
CA SER A 196 -3.11 16.20 -11.60
C SER A 196 -3.21 17.54 -10.87
N LYS A 197 -2.94 18.65 -11.59
CA LYS A 197 -3.03 20.02 -11.05
C LYS A 197 -4.45 20.39 -10.63
N ASP A 198 -5.46 19.87 -11.34
CA ASP A 198 -6.88 20.04 -11.04
C ASP A 198 -7.37 19.16 -9.89
N ARG A 199 -6.47 18.31 -9.32
CA ARG A 199 -6.74 17.43 -8.18
C ARG A 199 -7.90 16.44 -8.39
N HIS A 200 -8.22 16.10 -9.64
CA HIS A 200 -9.19 15.03 -9.93
C HIS A 200 -8.53 13.66 -9.87
N TRP A 201 -7.28 13.52 -10.33
CA TRP A 201 -6.58 12.25 -10.31
C TRP A 201 -5.67 12.12 -9.09
N TRP A 202 -5.76 10.98 -8.42
CA TRP A 202 -5.02 10.67 -7.20
C TRP A 202 -4.34 9.30 -7.29
N LEU A 203 -3.16 9.23 -6.69
CA LEU A 203 -2.47 7.99 -6.39
C LEU A 203 -2.62 7.69 -4.89
N GLU A 204 -2.96 6.45 -4.54
CA GLU A 204 -3.07 6.02 -3.15
C GLU A 204 -2.30 4.72 -2.95
N LEU A 205 -1.52 4.67 -1.86
CA LEU A 205 -0.81 3.49 -1.39
C LEU A 205 -1.48 3.04 -0.10
N THR A 206 -1.85 1.75 -0.01
CA THR A 206 -2.53 1.18 1.14
C THR A 206 -1.82 -0.07 1.62
N ALA A 207 -1.76 -0.26 2.95
CA ALA A 207 -1.34 -1.50 3.57
C ALA A 207 -2.22 -1.80 4.78
N GLY A 208 -2.50 -3.08 5.02
CA GLY A 208 -3.35 -3.53 6.12
C GLY A 208 -3.01 -4.93 6.60
N ILE A 209 -3.42 -5.20 7.82
CA ILE A 209 -3.33 -6.51 8.46
C ILE A 209 -4.69 -6.89 9.05
N GLY A 210 -5.02 -8.16 8.99
CA GLY A 210 -6.32 -8.62 9.46
C GLY A 210 -6.32 -10.04 9.99
N VAL A 211 -7.47 -10.38 10.58
CA VAL A 211 -7.79 -11.70 11.11
C VAL A 211 -9.04 -12.22 10.43
N TYR A 212 -8.96 -13.41 9.87
CA TYR A 212 -10.07 -14.02 9.12
C TYR A 212 -10.33 -15.44 9.59
N ARG A 213 -11.59 -15.80 9.73
CA ARG A 213 -12.04 -17.18 9.90
C ARG A 213 -12.33 -17.77 8.54
N LEU A 214 -11.63 -18.85 8.24
CA LEU A 214 -11.80 -19.62 7.00
C LEU A 214 -12.45 -20.96 7.35
N HIS A 215 -13.51 -21.28 6.62
CA HIS A 215 -14.13 -22.59 6.62
C HIS A 215 -14.16 -23.07 5.17
N TYR A 216 -13.48 -24.17 4.86
CA TYR A 216 -13.28 -24.58 3.48
C TYR A 216 -13.18 -26.10 3.33
N ASP A 217 -13.58 -26.53 2.14
CA ASP A 217 -13.49 -27.91 1.70
C ASP A 217 -12.24 -28.12 0.84
N VAL A 218 -11.63 -29.28 1.00
CA VAL A 218 -10.51 -29.73 0.18
C VAL A 218 -11.02 -30.78 -0.79
N PHE A 219 -10.80 -30.56 -2.08
CA PHE A 219 -11.21 -31.45 -3.15
C PHE A 219 -10.02 -32.03 -3.87
N HIS A 220 -10.17 -33.20 -4.49
CA HIS A 220 -9.26 -33.61 -5.56
C HIS A 220 -9.38 -32.63 -6.74
N ASN A 221 -8.24 -32.21 -7.29
CA ASN A 221 -8.17 -31.19 -8.34
C ASN A 221 -8.34 -31.80 -9.76
N TYR A 222 -9.47 -32.45 -9.99
CA TYR A 222 -9.90 -32.90 -11.32
C TYR A 222 -11.38 -32.54 -11.52
N HIS A 223 -11.90 -32.80 -12.72
CA HIS A 223 -13.30 -32.49 -13.04
C HIS A 223 -14.22 -33.32 -12.14
N ASN A 224 -15.14 -32.66 -11.41
CA ASN A 224 -16.01 -33.28 -10.40
C ASN A 224 -15.26 -34.04 -9.28
N GLY A 225 -14.08 -33.54 -8.89
CA GLY A 225 -13.30 -34.13 -7.80
C GLY A 225 -14.10 -34.19 -6.49
N LEU A 226 -13.99 -35.35 -5.78
CA LEU A 226 -14.66 -35.57 -4.53
C LEU A 226 -14.09 -34.68 -3.41
N VAL A 227 -14.93 -34.32 -2.44
CA VAL A 227 -14.51 -33.72 -1.17
C VAL A 227 -13.68 -34.76 -0.41
N VAL A 228 -12.50 -34.37 0.04
CA VAL A 228 -11.56 -35.22 0.77
C VAL A 228 -11.50 -34.85 2.24
N ASP A 229 -11.70 -33.55 2.53
CA ASP A 229 -11.54 -33.03 3.88
C ASP A 229 -12.27 -31.70 4.04
N GLU A 230 -12.74 -31.41 5.24
CA GLU A 230 -13.31 -30.16 5.66
C GLU A 230 -12.39 -29.51 6.70
N ARG A 231 -12.09 -28.21 6.55
CA ARG A 231 -11.16 -27.52 7.43
C ARG A 231 -11.66 -26.17 7.88
N ARG A 232 -11.38 -25.89 9.16
CA ARG A 232 -11.60 -24.58 9.76
C ARG A 232 -10.27 -24.01 10.20
N ARG A 233 -10.06 -22.74 9.92
CA ARG A 233 -8.80 -22.08 10.24
C ARG A 233 -8.99 -20.60 10.51
N THR A 234 -8.20 -20.07 11.44
CA THR A 234 -7.99 -18.63 11.59
C THR A 234 -6.72 -18.23 10.86
N PHE A 235 -6.83 -17.25 9.99
CA PHE A 235 -5.71 -16.58 9.33
C PHE A 235 -5.43 -15.26 10.05
N PHE A 236 -4.16 -14.96 10.27
CA PHE A 236 -3.67 -13.65 10.68
C PHE A 236 -2.53 -13.25 9.76
N GLY A 237 -2.56 -12.03 9.23
CA GLY A 237 -1.50 -11.54 8.35
C GLY A 237 -1.89 -10.33 7.53
N VAL A 238 -1.02 -9.98 6.58
CA VAL A 238 -1.28 -8.93 5.60
C VAL A 238 -2.46 -9.34 4.75
N ASP A 239 -3.49 -8.50 4.72
CA ASP A 239 -4.75 -8.76 4.02
C ASP A 239 -5.09 -7.69 2.97
N ASN A 240 -4.44 -6.53 3.05
CA ASN A 240 -4.61 -5.46 2.09
C ASN A 240 -3.25 -4.87 1.69
N VAL A 241 -2.96 -4.86 0.38
CA VAL A 241 -1.87 -4.11 -0.23
C VAL A 241 -2.38 -3.55 -1.54
N ALA A 242 -2.39 -2.23 -1.67
CA ALA A 242 -2.91 -1.59 -2.86
C ALA A 242 -2.02 -0.44 -3.33
N VAL A 243 -1.87 -0.37 -4.64
CA VAL A 243 -1.45 0.83 -5.38
C VAL A 243 -2.64 1.23 -6.22
N THR A 244 -3.30 2.30 -5.86
CA THR A 244 -4.63 2.64 -6.34
C THR A 244 -4.59 3.94 -7.13
N ILE A 245 -5.22 3.94 -8.30
CA ILE A 245 -5.55 5.16 -9.03
C ILE A 245 -7.01 5.52 -8.70
N ALA A 246 -7.24 6.77 -8.34
CA ALA A 246 -8.54 7.27 -7.98
C ALA A 246 -8.89 8.51 -8.80
N TYR A 247 -10.16 8.61 -9.18
CA TYR A 247 -10.73 9.81 -9.78
C TYR A 247 -11.74 10.42 -8.81
N ARG A 248 -11.57 11.72 -8.52
CA ARG A 248 -12.41 12.49 -7.59
C ARG A 248 -13.52 13.22 -8.33
N PHE A 249 -14.74 13.06 -7.83
CA PHE A 249 -15.92 13.82 -8.22
C PHE A 249 -16.31 14.75 -7.07
N ASP A 250 -16.38 16.05 -7.34
CA ASP A 250 -16.78 17.06 -6.36
C ASP A 250 -18.30 17.21 -6.38
N ILE A 251 -18.97 16.96 -5.27
CA ILE A 251 -20.41 17.11 -5.14
C ILE A 251 -20.70 18.40 -4.38
N LYS A 252 -21.31 19.37 -5.06
CA LYS A 252 -21.79 20.58 -4.42
C LYS A 252 -23.02 20.25 -3.55
N ARG A 253 -22.93 20.48 -2.26
CA ARG A 253 -24.08 20.36 -1.36
C ARG A 253 -24.98 21.57 -1.57
N ASN A 254 -26.15 21.38 -2.17
CA ASN A 254 -27.23 22.39 -2.12
C ASN A 254 -27.74 22.47 -0.68
N ARG A 255 -27.38 23.50 0.08
CA ARG A 255 -28.09 23.83 1.33
C ARG A 255 -29.52 24.23 0.96
N ARG A 256 -30.49 23.41 1.31
CA ARG A 256 -31.89 23.81 1.42
C ARG A 256 -32.14 24.44 2.78
#